data_f8a3332fcceac02f157b9a2f208f4ba9
#
_entry.id   f8a3332fcceac02f157b9a2f208f4ba9
#
_cell.length_a   1.000
_cell.length_b   1.000
_cell.length_c   1.000
_cell.angle_alpha   90.00
_cell.angle_beta   90.00
_cell.angle_gamma   90.00
#
_symmetry.space_group_name_H-M   'P 1'
#
loop_
_entity.id
_entity.type
_entity.pdbx_description
1 polymer ?
#
loop_
_entity_poly.entity_id
_entity_poly.type
_entity_poly.pdbx_seq_one_letter_code
_entity_poly.pdbx_strand_id
1 'polypeptide(L)'
;MITYKIDVYIPENYVNLLIKKLGDEKIITIGNYDYCYTTSKVKGHFLPNGFANNFCGEKNIINEVNEIKVEFRTTEYNIKKCIQIIEDIHPYEECVYDIFEIKNFK
;
A
#
# COMPACT_ATOMS: atom_id res chain seq x y z
N MET A 1 21.60 0.70 8.60
CA MET A 1 20.15 0.36 8.63
C MET A 1 19.55 0.45 7.24
N ILE A 2 18.82 -0.57 6.84
CA ILE A 2 18.15 -0.58 5.53
C ILE A 2 16.86 0.21 5.61
N THR A 3 16.62 1.07 4.63
CA THR A 3 15.40 1.83 4.45
C THR A 3 14.70 1.33 3.18
N TYR A 4 13.39 1.18 3.25
CA TYR A 4 12.56 0.76 2.13
C TYR A 4 11.57 1.83 1.74
N LYS A 5 11.31 1.97 0.45
CA LYS A 5 10.17 2.71 -0.08
C LYS A 5 9.08 1.71 -0.40
N ILE A 6 7.86 2.02 -0.03
CA ILE A 6 6.72 1.15 -0.27
C ILE A 6 5.65 1.91 -1.04
N ASP A 7 5.15 1.28 -2.10
CA ASP A 7 4.02 1.75 -2.88
C ASP A 7 2.86 0.80 -2.64
N VAL A 8 1.70 1.32 -2.24
CA VAL A 8 0.49 0.52 -2.04
C VAL A 8 -0.60 1.06 -2.93
N TYR A 9 -1.26 0.19 -3.68
CA TYR A 9 -2.39 0.54 -4.54
C TYR A 9 -3.68 0.09 -3.85
N ILE A 10 -4.53 1.03 -3.45
CA ILE A 10 -5.65 0.74 -2.55
C ILE A 10 -6.86 1.64 -2.88
N PRO A 11 -8.10 1.15 -2.71
CA PRO A 11 -9.27 2.02 -2.88
C PRO A 11 -9.24 3.20 -1.92
N GLU A 12 -9.72 4.35 -2.39
CA GLU A 12 -9.62 5.62 -1.65
C GLU A 12 -10.20 5.54 -0.23
N ASN A 13 -11.31 4.86 -0.05
CA ASN A 13 -11.98 4.79 1.24
C ASN A 13 -11.22 3.96 2.30
N TYR A 14 -10.16 3.27 1.93
CA TYR A 14 -9.29 2.53 2.87
C TYR A 14 -8.01 3.27 3.22
N VAL A 15 -7.71 4.39 2.54
CA VAL A 15 -6.45 5.12 2.74
C VAL A 15 -6.32 5.64 4.17
N ASN A 16 -7.36 6.29 4.69
CA ASN A 16 -7.29 6.88 6.03
C ASN A 16 -7.06 5.81 7.11
N LEU A 17 -7.70 4.65 6.97
CA LEU A 17 -7.50 3.55 7.91
C LEU A 17 -6.06 3.03 7.86
N LEU A 18 -5.51 2.86 6.66
CA LEU A 18 -4.14 2.42 6.46
C LEU A 18 -3.15 3.40 7.10
N ILE A 19 -3.30 4.69 6.81
CA ILE A 19 -2.40 5.73 7.31
C ILE A 19 -2.50 5.87 8.82
N LYS A 20 -3.71 5.81 9.38
CA LYS A 20 -3.89 5.85 10.82
C LYS A 20 -3.14 4.70 11.50
N LYS A 21 -3.28 3.49 10.99
CA LYS A 21 -2.63 2.33 11.59
C LYS A 21 -1.11 2.40 11.47
N LEU A 22 -0.60 2.74 10.30
CA LEU A 22 0.84 2.87 10.07
C LEU A 22 1.43 4.02 10.91
N GLY A 23 0.74 5.15 10.96
CA GLY A 23 1.23 6.33 11.67
C GLY A 23 1.18 6.17 13.18
N ASP A 24 0.10 5.59 13.72
CA ASP A 24 -0.05 5.35 15.16
C ASP A 24 1.06 4.45 15.71
N GLU A 25 1.57 3.54 14.89
CA GLU A 25 2.65 2.64 15.27
C GLU A 25 4.04 3.14 14.87
N LYS A 26 4.15 4.39 14.43
CA LYS A 26 5.43 5.04 14.06
C LYS A 26 6.16 4.35 12.91
N ILE A 27 5.46 3.63 12.06
CA ILE A 27 6.06 2.92 10.93
C ILE A 27 6.47 3.88 9.82
N ILE A 28 5.72 4.98 9.65
CA ILE A 28 5.96 5.98 8.61
C ILE A 28 6.49 7.30 9.18
N THR A 29 7.33 7.20 10.18
CA THR A 29 8.00 8.34 10.81
C THR A 29 9.37 8.58 10.18
N ILE A 30 9.67 9.83 9.83
CA ILE A 30 10.98 10.23 9.32
C ILE A 30 11.54 11.31 10.24
N GLY A 31 12.60 10.99 10.98
CA GLY A 31 13.18 11.90 11.97
C GLY A 31 12.13 12.30 13.01
N ASN A 32 11.86 13.59 13.10
CA ASN A 32 10.89 14.14 14.04
C ASN A 32 9.50 14.37 13.41
N TYR A 33 9.26 13.80 12.24
CA TYR A 33 7.99 13.96 11.53
C TYR A 33 7.24 12.63 11.47
N ASP A 34 6.03 12.64 12.02
CA ASP A 34 5.13 11.48 12.00
C ASP A 34 4.21 11.54 10.77
N TYR A 35 3.61 10.42 10.43
CA TYR A 35 2.63 10.33 9.33
C TYR A 35 3.18 10.88 8.01
N CYS A 36 4.37 10.43 7.62
CA CYS A 36 5.01 10.87 6.38
C CYS A 36 4.61 9.95 5.23
N TYR A 37 3.81 10.47 4.32
CA TYR A 37 3.36 9.73 3.14
C TYR A 37 2.93 10.69 2.04
N THR A 38 2.89 10.18 0.81
CA THR A 38 2.33 10.91 -0.33
C THR A 38 1.27 10.04 -1.01
N THR A 39 0.33 10.69 -1.69
CA THR A 39 -0.71 9.99 -2.44
C THR A 39 -0.84 10.53 -3.84
N SER A 40 -1.24 9.66 -4.77
CA SER A 40 -1.63 10.06 -6.12
C SER A 40 -2.81 9.22 -6.58
N LYS A 41 -3.67 9.82 -7.39
CA LYS A 41 -4.82 9.13 -7.98
C LYS A 41 -4.35 8.36 -9.20
N VAL A 42 -4.73 7.09 -9.27
CA VAL A 42 -4.40 6.21 -10.39
C VAL A 42 -5.64 5.44 -10.84
N LYS A 43 -5.57 4.90 -12.04
CA LYS A 43 -6.59 3.99 -12.55
C LYS A 43 -5.99 2.59 -12.66
N GLY A 44 -6.53 1.66 -11.88
CA GLY A 44 -6.10 0.28 -11.92
C GLY A 44 -6.92 -0.51 -12.94
N HIS A 45 -6.30 -1.47 -13.57
CA HIS A 45 -6.94 -2.34 -14.56
C HIS A 45 -6.66 -3.79 -14.22
N PHE A 46 -7.68 -4.63 -14.31
CA PHE A 46 -7.55 -6.04 -14.03
C PHE A 46 -8.65 -6.84 -14.71
N LEU A 47 -8.37 -8.11 -14.94
CA LEU A 47 -9.35 -9.05 -15.48
C LEU A 47 -9.44 -10.24 -14.54
N PRO A 48 -10.46 -10.34 -13.68
CA PRO A 48 -10.64 -11.52 -12.86
C PRO A 48 -11.01 -12.72 -13.73
N ASN A 49 -10.24 -13.79 -13.64
CA ASN A 49 -10.58 -15.04 -14.33
C ASN A 49 -11.62 -15.81 -13.52
N GLY A 50 -12.06 -16.98 -14.03
CA GLY A 50 -13.10 -17.77 -13.39
C GLY A 50 -12.77 -18.30 -12.01
N PHE A 51 -11.49 -18.28 -11.61
CA PHE A 51 -11.00 -18.77 -10.32
C PHE A 51 -10.83 -17.68 -9.27
N ALA A 52 -10.96 -16.40 -9.66
CA ALA A 52 -10.77 -15.29 -8.75
C ALA A 52 -11.92 -15.14 -7.76
N ASN A 53 -11.61 -14.75 -6.54
CA ASN A 53 -12.57 -14.30 -5.54
C ASN A 53 -12.37 -12.80 -5.36
N ASN A 54 -12.74 -12.04 -6.38
CA ASN A 54 -12.46 -10.61 -6.47
C ASN A 54 -13.36 -9.76 -5.58
N PHE A 55 -12.79 -8.74 -4.96
CA PHE A 55 -13.50 -7.77 -4.14
C PHE A 55 -14.51 -6.95 -4.96
N CYS A 56 -14.14 -6.57 -6.19
CA CYS A 56 -14.98 -5.78 -7.08
C CYS A 56 -14.70 -6.15 -8.53
N GLY A 57 -15.55 -5.66 -9.43
CA GLY A 57 -15.42 -5.90 -10.86
C GLY A 57 -16.10 -7.18 -11.33
N GLU A 58 -16.24 -7.31 -12.63
CA GLU A 58 -16.84 -8.46 -13.28
C GLU A 58 -15.77 -9.43 -13.79
N LYS A 59 -16.04 -10.74 -13.66
CA LYS A 59 -15.12 -11.76 -14.15
C LYS A 59 -15.07 -11.79 -15.67
N ASN A 60 -13.92 -12.18 -16.19
CA ASN A 60 -13.65 -12.43 -17.61
C ASN A 60 -13.72 -11.18 -18.51
N ILE A 61 -13.71 -9.98 -17.93
CA ILE A 61 -13.59 -8.74 -18.68
C ILE A 61 -12.53 -7.85 -18.00
N ILE A 62 -11.96 -6.92 -18.76
CA ILE A 62 -11.05 -5.93 -18.21
C ILE A 62 -11.86 -4.87 -17.49
N ASN A 63 -11.59 -4.70 -16.20
CA ASN A 63 -12.20 -3.68 -15.37
C ASN A 63 -11.25 -2.52 -15.15
N GLU A 64 -11.79 -1.32 -15.03
CA GLU A 64 -11.05 -0.12 -14.64
C GLU A 64 -11.58 0.34 -13.29
N VAL A 65 -10.70 0.59 -12.33
CA VAL A 65 -11.07 1.07 -10.99
C VAL A 65 -10.23 2.28 -10.62
N ASN A 66 -10.85 3.18 -9.87
CA ASN A 66 -10.13 4.32 -9.30
C ASN A 66 -9.46 3.85 -8.01
N GLU A 67 -8.16 4.12 -7.93
CA GLU A 67 -7.35 3.75 -6.77
C GLU A 67 -6.48 4.92 -6.34
N ILE A 68 -5.93 4.80 -5.14
CA ILE A 68 -4.91 5.71 -4.64
C ILE A 68 -3.61 4.93 -4.55
N LYS A 69 -2.55 5.49 -5.10
CA LYS A 69 -1.19 5.02 -4.88
C LYS A 69 -0.66 5.74 -3.65
N VAL A 70 -0.45 5.01 -2.57
CA VAL A 70 0.12 5.54 -1.33
C VAL A 70 1.60 5.20 -1.30
N GLU A 71 2.45 6.21 -1.07
CA GLU A 71 3.90 6.04 -1.06
C GLU A 71 4.46 6.51 0.28
N PHE A 72 5.33 5.70 0.87
CA PHE A 72 5.98 6.05 2.13
C PHE A 72 7.27 5.28 2.29
N ARG A 73 8.03 5.63 3.33
CA ARG A 73 9.27 4.94 3.68
C ARG A 73 9.16 4.31 5.05
N THR A 74 9.83 3.17 5.21
CA THR A 74 9.95 2.51 6.49
C THR A 74 11.33 1.87 6.61
N THR A 75 11.65 1.32 7.76
CA THR A 75 12.96 0.72 8.01
C THR A 75 12.86 -0.80 8.10
N GLU A 76 14.02 -1.47 8.04
CA GLU A 76 14.10 -2.92 8.21
C GLU A 76 13.52 -3.40 9.54
N TYR A 77 13.50 -2.56 10.55
CA TYR A 77 12.94 -2.91 11.87
C TYR A 77 11.42 -2.99 11.85
N ASN A 78 10.79 -2.25 10.93
CA ASN A 78 9.32 -2.16 10.84
C ASN A 78 8.72 -2.87 9.65
N ILE A 79 9.53 -3.39 8.73
CA ILE A 79 9.03 -3.88 7.44
C ILE A 79 8.01 -5.02 7.59
N LYS A 80 8.26 -5.96 8.48
CA LYS A 80 7.33 -7.11 8.67
C LYS A 80 5.99 -6.65 9.21
N LYS A 81 6.01 -5.74 10.19
CA LYS A 81 4.78 -5.19 10.76
C LYS A 81 4.02 -4.34 9.74
N CYS A 82 4.76 -3.59 8.93
CA CYS A 82 4.20 -2.80 7.84
C CYS A 82 3.43 -3.68 6.85
N ILE A 83 4.05 -4.76 6.39
CA ILE A 83 3.42 -5.71 5.47
C ILE A 83 2.16 -6.31 6.08
N GLN A 84 2.22 -6.71 7.35
CA GLN A 84 1.08 -7.27 8.05
C GLN A 84 -0.09 -6.30 8.10
N ILE A 85 0.17 -5.03 8.38
CA ILE A 85 -0.87 -3.99 8.42
C ILE A 85 -1.49 -3.80 7.03
N ILE A 86 -0.67 -3.74 5.98
CA ILE A 86 -1.16 -3.60 4.61
C ILE A 86 -2.11 -4.75 4.26
N GLU A 87 -1.68 -5.98 4.51
CA GLU A 87 -2.47 -7.15 4.17
C GLU A 87 -3.74 -7.27 5.00
N ASP A 88 -3.73 -6.84 6.25
CA ASP A 88 -4.91 -6.86 7.11
C ASP A 88 -5.97 -5.84 6.69
N ILE A 89 -5.55 -4.71 6.14
CA ILE A 89 -6.46 -3.60 5.80
C ILE A 89 -6.92 -3.65 4.35
N HIS A 90 -6.05 -4.09 3.43
CA HIS A 90 -6.35 -4.06 2.00
C HIS A 90 -7.51 -5.02 1.68
N PRO A 91 -8.56 -4.55 0.96
CA PRO A 91 -9.76 -5.37 0.73
C PRO A 91 -9.63 -6.39 -0.40
N TYR A 92 -8.61 -6.27 -1.25
CA TYR A 92 -8.46 -7.15 -2.41
C TYR A 92 -7.94 -8.53 -2.03
N GLU A 93 -8.38 -9.55 -2.77
CA GLU A 93 -7.86 -10.92 -2.65
C GLU A 93 -6.34 -10.94 -2.84
N GLU A 94 -5.88 -10.28 -3.90
CA GLU A 94 -4.45 -10.08 -4.17
C GLU A 94 -4.14 -8.59 -4.03
N CYS A 95 -3.62 -8.20 -2.88
CA CYS A 95 -3.25 -6.81 -2.70
C CYS A 95 -1.89 -6.52 -3.36
N VAL A 96 -1.83 -5.41 -4.09
CA VAL A 96 -0.61 -5.01 -4.80
C VAL A 96 0.13 -3.97 -3.98
N TYR A 97 1.33 -4.30 -3.57
CA TYR A 97 2.26 -3.37 -2.97
C TYR A 97 3.67 -3.74 -3.41
N ASP A 98 4.51 -2.72 -3.58
CA ASP A 98 5.88 -2.90 -4.01
C ASP A 98 6.83 -2.41 -2.91
N ILE A 99 7.92 -3.11 -2.72
CA ILE A 99 8.94 -2.77 -1.72
C ILE A 99 10.26 -2.57 -2.45
N PHE A 100 10.83 -1.36 -2.30
CA PHE A 100 12.10 -1.00 -2.89
C PHE A 100 13.13 -0.71 -1.81
N GLU A 101 14.29 -1.32 -1.89
CA GLU A 101 15.40 -0.95 -1.02
C GLU A 101 16.00 0.36 -1.51
N ILE A 102 16.15 1.33 -0.58
CA ILE A 102 16.66 2.66 -0.90
C ILE A 102 18.12 2.78 -0.48
N LYS A 103 18.95 3.29 -1.38
CA LYS A 103 20.34 3.65 -1.05
C LYS A 103 20.39 5.07 -0.52
N ASN A 104 21.10 5.24 0.58
CA ASN A 104 21.37 6.55 1.16
C ASN A 104 22.85 6.90 0.93
N PHE A 105 23.08 8.04 0.28
CA PHE A 105 24.42 8.56 0.03
C PHE A 105 24.70 9.75 0.95
N LYS A 106 25.02 9.43 2.16
CA LYS A 106 25.38 10.46 3.14
C LYS A 106 26.79 10.29 3.63
#